data_db08779cdc7e7cbed4928f1976dd634c
#
_entry.id   db08779cdc7e7cbed4928f1976dd634c
#
_cell.length_a   1.000
_cell.length_b   1.000
_cell.length_c   1.000
_cell.angle_alpha   90.00
_cell.angle_beta   90.00
_cell.angle_gamma   90.00
#
_symmetry.space_group_name_H-M   'P 1'
#
loop_
_entity.id
_entity.type
_entity.pdbx_description
1 polymer ?
#
loop_
_entity_poly.entity_id
_entity_poly.type
_entity_poly.pdbx_seq_one_letter_code
_entity_poly.pdbx_strand_id
1 'polypeptide(L)'
;MELQPADSLKLIQDIIRQRKQKYEENGFFLIFWSVLICLSGIIQFVMLATDYYPRYSWIGWGVLMPLGFFISFFSKMKEGARNRKEKKRTDPLDWLWLMAGLGAISSFCLPFSNWKNYEIAMLVIYLPFSFVSLAIALHLRVSLWVVTSIMGIVLTYSVLFFHYGIALPLLCAVLACLLFLVPGIQFYTNYKKQRHVQ
;
A
#
# COMPACT_ATOMS: atom_id res chain seq x y z
N MET A 1 -2.74 -28.29 -30.25
CA MET A 1 -1.49 -28.72 -29.59
C MET A 1 -1.74 -28.58 -28.10
N GLU A 2 -2.10 -29.67 -27.43
CA GLU A 2 -2.30 -29.66 -25.98
C GLU A 2 -0.92 -29.66 -25.30
N LEU A 3 -0.69 -28.63 -24.51
CA LEU A 3 0.53 -28.54 -23.68
C LEU A 3 0.52 -29.69 -22.65
N GLN A 4 1.61 -30.40 -22.53
CA GLN A 4 1.74 -31.42 -21.49
C GLN A 4 1.56 -30.77 -20.11
N PRO A 5 0.93 -31.47 -19.14
CA PRO A 5 0.68 -30.91 -17.80
C PRO A 5 1.93 -30.36 -17.11
N ALA A 6 3.10 -30.97 -17.36
CA ALA A 6 4.38 -30.51 -16.84
C ALA A 6 4.84 -29.15 -17.41
N ASP A 7 4.57 -28.91 -18.69
CA ASP A 7 4.93 -27.65 -19.34
C ASP A 7 4.00 -26.53 -18.93
N SER A 8 2.72 -26.82 -18.68
CA SER A 8 1.75 -25.89 -18.12
C SER A 8 2.15 -25.43 -16.72
N LEU A 9 2.61 -26.33 -15.88
CA LEU A 9 3.10 -26.04 -14.52
C LEU A 9 4.35 -25.15 -14.54
N LYS A 10 5.32 -25.45 -15.42
CA LYS A 10 6.52 -24.60 -15.59
C LYS A 10 6.14 -23.19 -16.03
N LEU A 11 5.24 -23.07 -17.02
CA LEU A 11 4.79 -21.78 -17.51
C LEU A 11 4.14 -20.94 -16.39
N ILE A 12 3.29 -21.56 -15.55
CA ILE A 12 2.66 -20.89 -14.40
C ILE A 12 3.71 -20.42 -13.39
N GLN A 13 4.70 -21.28 -13.08
CA GLN A 13 5.79 -20.92 -12.16
C GLN A 13 6.63 -19.77 -12.69
N ASP A 14 6.95 -19.76 -13.99
CA ASP A 14 7.71 -18.68 -14.62
C ASP A 14 6.94 -17.36 -14.60
N ILE A 15 5.63 -17.38 -14.86
CA ILE A 15 4.77 -16.18 -14.77
C ILE A 15 4.76 -15.63 -13.33
N ILE A 16 4.60 -16.48 -12.32
CA ILE A 16 4.63 -16.07 -10.91
C ILE A 16 5.99 -15.46 -10.56
N ARG A 17 7.08 -16.10 -11.00
CA ARG A 17 8.45 -15.64 -10.76
C ARG A 17 8.70 -14.26 -11.40
N GLN A 18 8.31 -14.07 -12.65
CA GLN A 18 8.43 -12.77 -13.34
C GLN A 18 7.63 -11.66 -12.65
N ARG A 19 6.40 -11.95 -12.21
CA ARG A 19 5.58 -11.00 -11.46
C ARG A 19 6.20 -10.65 -10.11
N LYS A 20 6.67 -11.66 -9.37
CA LYS A 20 7.37 -11.44 -8.10
C LYS A 20 8.58 -10.54 -8.28
N GLN A 21 9.37 -10.75 -9.32
CA GLN A 21 10.55 -9.95 -9.66
C GLN A 21 10.17 -8.49 -9.93
N LYS A 22 9.07 -8.25 -10.65
CA LYS A 22 8.52 -6.89 -10.87
C LYS A 22 8.15 -6.19 -9.54
N TYR A 23 7.56 -6.91 -8.58
CA TYR A 23 7.25 -6.36 -7.25
C TYR A 23 8.51 -6.12 -6.42
N GLU A 24 9.51 -6.97 -6.53
CA GLU A 24 10.81 -6.79 -5.88
C GLU A 24 11.51 -5.52 -6.39
N GLU A 25 11.47 -5.23 -7.69
CA GLU A 25 11.95 -3.97 -8.28
C GLU A 25 11.17 -2.75 -7.77
N ASN A 26 9.87 -2.89 -7.53
CA ASN A 26 8.99 -1.82 -7.06
C ASN A 26 8.90 -1.71 -5.52
N GLY A 27 9.63 -2.51 -4.76
CA GLY A 27 9.64 -2.49 -3.30
C GLY A 27 9.93 -1.11 -2.70
N PHE A 28 10.73 -0.30 -3.40
CA PHE A 28 11.01 1.09 -3.03
C PHE A 28 9.73 1.94 -2.92
N PHE A 29 8.76 1.78 -3.83
CA PHE A 29 7.50 2.53 -3.79
C PHE A 29 6.64 2.18 -2.57
N LEU A 30 6.64 0.92 -2.14
CA LEU A 30 5.94 0.52 -0.93
C LEU A 30 6.56 1.18 0.31
N ILE A 31 7.90 1.19 0.41
CA ILE A 31 8.62 1.88 1.49
C ILE A 31 8.33 3.39 1.44
N PHE A 32 8.41 4.00 0.28
CA PHE A 32 8.16 5.42 0.08
C PHE A 32 6.76 5.84 0.57
N TRP A 33 5.70 5.13 0.16
CA TRP A 33 4.35 5.40 0.61
C TRP A 33 4.17 5.17 2.11
N SER A 34 4.78 4.11 2.66
CA SER A 34 4.73 3.88 4.09
C SER A 34 5.35 5.03 4.89
N VAL A 35 6.51 5.52 4.46
CA VAL A 35 7.20 6.65 5.13
C VAL A 35 6.33 7.90 5.09
N LEU A 36 5.69 8.23 3.95
CA LEU A 36 4.81 9.40 3.85
C LEU A 36 3.60 9.29 4.79
N ILE A 37 2.97 8.12 4.85
CA ILE A 37 1.82 7.88 5.72
C ILE A 37 2.24 7.94 7.20
N CYS A 38 3.36 7.30 7.57
CA CYS A 38 3.88 7.33 8.93
C CYS A 38 4.20 8.77 9.37
N LEU A 39 4.88 9.54 8.54
CA LEU A 39 5.19 10.95 8.84
C LEU A 39 3.91 11.77 9.02
N SER A 40 2.94 11.62 8.13
CA SER A 40 1.65 12.32 8.24
C SER A 40 0.92 11.96 9.52
N GLY A 41 0.86 10.67 9.87
CA GLY A 41 0.21 10.19 11.08
C GLY A 41 0.90 10.67 12.36
N ILE A 42 2.23 10.65 12.39
CA ILE A 42 3.02 11.14 13.55
C ILE A 42 2.86 12.65 13.72
N ILE A 43 2.95 13.43 12.64
CA ILE A 43 2.74 14.89 12.68
C ILE A 43 1.35 15.20 13.24
N GLN A 44 0.32 14.54 12.73
CA GLN A 44 -1.05 14.75 13.19
C GLN A 44 -1.21 14.37 14.66
N PHE A 45 -0.68 13.22 15.07
CA PHE A 45 -0.75 12.78 16.47
C PHE A 45 -0.06 13.78 17.40
N VAL A 46 1.16 14.21 17.08
CA VAL A 46 1.91 15.17 17.91
C VAL A 46 1.15 16.48 18.05
N MET A 47 0.62 17.04 16.96
CA MET A 47 -0.15 18.27 16.98
C MET A 47 -1.42 18.17 17.83
N LEU A 48 -2.11 17.02 17.80
CA LEU A 48 -3.30 16.78 18.60
C LEU A 48 -2.95 16.51 20.08
N ALA A 49 -1.88 15.76 20.36
CA ALA A 49 -1.48 15.41 21.73
C ALA A 49 -0.88 16.58 22.50
N THR A 50 -0.23 17.52 21.80
CA THR A 50 0.36 18.73 22.40
C THR A 50 -0.58 19.93 22.39
N ASP A 51 -1.78 19.79 21.83
CA ASP A 51 -2.72 20.88 21.59
C ASP A 51 -2.12 22.06 20.79
N TYR A 52 -1.10 21.74 19.98
CA TYR A 52 -0.41 22.74 19.16
C TYR A 52 -1.10 22.85 17.81
N TYR A 53 -1.84 23.95 17.62
CA TYR A 53 -2.64 24.21 16.42
C TYR A 53 -3.47 23.00 15.95
N PRO A 54 -4.32 22.38 16.78
CA PRO A 54 -5.05 21.15 16.45
C PRO A 54 -5.91 21.28 15.21
N ARG A 55 -6.37 22.49 14.91
CA ARG A 55 -7.16 22.81 13.69
C ARG A 55 -6.39 22.55 12.39
N TYR A 56 -5.05 22.60 12.43
CA TYR A 56 -4.18 22.38 11.27
C TYR A 56 -3.49 21.02 11.31
N SER A 57 -3.87 20.14 12.21
CA SER A 57 -3.24 18.82 12.37
C SER A 57 -3.27 17.95 11.10
N TRP A 58 -4.23 18.21 10.21
CA TRP A 58 -4.35 17.53 8.92
C TRP A 58 -3.31 17.97 7.86
N ILE A 59 -2.51 19.01 8.13
CA ILE A 59 -1.57 19.59 7.14
C ILE A 59 -0.57 18.56 6.61
N GLY A 60 -0.14 17.61 7.45
CA GLY A 60 0.73 16.50 7.04
C GLY A 60 0.11 15.70 5.89
N TRP A 61 -1.16 15.36 6.01
CA TRP A 61 -1.90 14.63 4.97
C TRP A 61 -2.12 15.50 3.73
N GLY A 62 -2.50 16.75 3.92
CA GLY A 62 -2.77 17.69 2.82
C GLY A 62 -1.56 18.03 1.95
N VAL A 63 -0.34 17.92 2.48
CA VAL A 63 0.90 18.20 1.75
C VAL A 63 1.57 16.92 1.27
N LEU A 64 1.77 15.94 2.17
CA LEU A 64 2.57 14.74 1.85
C LEU A 64 1.85 13.78 0.91
N MET A 65 0.52 13.65 1.00
CA MET A 65 -0.23 12.75 0.11
C MET A 65 -0.26 13.23 -1.34
N PRO A 66 -0.59 14.50 -1.65
CA PRO A 66 -0.47 15.02 -3.02
C PRO A 66 0.96 14.93 -3.56
N LEU A 67 1.96 15.24 -2.76
CA LEU A 67 3.37 15.13 -3.15
C LEU A 67 3.73 13.67 -3.52
N GLY A 68 3.32 12.71 -2.70
CA GLY A 68 3.49 11.28 -2.98
C GLY A 68 2.77 10.86 -4.26
N PHE A 69 1.55 11.38 -4.47
CA PHE A 69 0.79 11.12 -5.69
C PHE A 69 1.51 11.64 -6.93
N PHE A 70 1.97 12.88 -6.93
CA PHE A 70 2.70 13.47 -8.08
C PHE A 70 3.98 12.69 -8.40
N ILE A 71 4.79 12.35 -7.39
CA ILE A 71 6.01 11.55 -7.59
C ILE A 71 5.67 10.20 -8.20
N SER A 72 4.67 9.51 -7.68
CA SER A 72 4.22 8.21 -8.19
C SER A 72 3.66 8.31 -9.61
N PHE A 73 2.88 9.35 -9.89
CA PHE A 73 2.30 9.61 -11.21
C PHE A 73 3.38 9.82 -12.29
N PHE A 74 4.35 10.71 -12.02
CA PHE A 74 5.44 10.95 -12.97
C PHE A 74 6.33 9.73 -13.18
N SER A 75 6.57 8.95 -12.11
CA SER A 75 7.32 7.69 -12.22
C SER A 75 6.58 6.66 -13.08
N LYS A 76 5.27 6.52 -12.89
CA LYS A 76 4.43 5.63 -13.70
C LYS A 76 4.30 6.09 -15.15
N MET A 77 4.24 7.39 -15.41
CA MET A 77 4.28 7.92 -16.79
C MET A 77 5.57 7.54 -17.52
N LYS A 78 6.72 7.68 -16.86
CA LYS A 78 8.02 7.28 -17.43
C LYS A 78 8.07 5.77 -17.69
N GLU A 79 7.60 4.96 -16.75
CA GLU A 79 7.50 3.50 -16.91
C GLU A 79 6.55 3.13 -18.05
N GLY A 80 5.38 3.76 -18.13
CA GLY A 80 4.41 3.54 -19.20
C GLY A 80 4.96 3.87 -20.59
N ALA A 81 5.73 4.95 -20.73
CA ALA A 81 6.39 5.29 -21.97
C ALA A 81 7.46 4.25 -22.38
N ARG A 82 8.22 3.70 -21.40
CA ARG A 82 9.18 2.61 -21.64
C ARG A 82 8.47 1.32 -22.03
N ASN A 83 7.41 0.94 -21.30
CA ASN A 83 6.65 -0.29 -21.55
C ASN A 83 5.96 -0.29 -22.92
N ARG A 84 5.50 0.87 -23.42
CA ARG A 84 4.96 1.03 -24.77
C ARG A 84 6.00 0.73 -25.85
N LYS A 85 7.25 1.19 -25.64
CA LYS A 85 8.35 0.88 -26.56
C LYS A 85 8.68 -0.62 -26.57
N GLU A 86 8.60 -1.27 -25.42
CA GLU A 86 8.88 -2.70 -25.25
C GLU A 86 7.67 -3.61 -25.50
N LYS A 87 6.51 -3.06 -25.89
CA LYS A 87 5.22 -3.80 -26.06
C LYS A 87 4.82 -4.65 -24.85
N LYS A 88 5.22 -4.27 -23.66
CA LYS A 88 4.85 -4.97 -22.42
C LYS A 88 3.38 -4.73 -22.06
N ARG A 89 2.69 -5.81 -21.72
CA ARG A 89 1.28 -5.78 -21.30
C ARG A 89 1.16 -5.22 -19.86
N THR A 90 0.14 -4.42 -19.60
CA THR A 90 -0.19 -3.96 -18.23
C THR A 90 -0.53 -5.16 -17.34
N ASP A 91 0.01 -5.18 -16.13
CA ASP A 91 -0.26 -6.24 -15.17
C ASP A 91 -1.67 -6.07 -14.57
N PRO A 92 -2.52 -7.10 -14.56
CA PRO A 92 -3.83 -7.04 -13.90
C PRO A 92 -3.76 -6.63 -12.42
N LEU A 93 -2.65 -6.92 -11.72
CA LEU A 93 -2.47 -6.55 -10.33
C LEU A 93 -2.35 -5.02 -10.12
N ASP A 94 -1.91 -4.27 -11.15
CA ASP A 94 -1.88 -2.80 -11.08
C ASP A 94 -3.30 -2.20 -10.96
N TRP A 95 -4.32 -2.89 -11.52
CA TRP A 95 -5.72 -2.49 -11.39
C TRP A 95 -6.27 -2.65 -9.98
N LEU A 96 -5.80 -3.65 -9.22
CA LEU A 96 -6.20 -3.83 -7.82
C LEU A 96 -5.78 -2.63 -6.96
N TRP A 97 -4.55 -2.13 -7.15
CA TRP A 97 -4.06 -0.93 -6.48
C TRP A 97 -4.85 0.32 -6.88
N LEU A 98 -5.22 0.43 -8.16
CA LEU A 98 -6.04 1.54 -8.64
C LEU A 98 -7.42 1.52 -7.98
N MET A 99 -8.07 0.35 -7.87
CA MET A 99 -9.36 0.21 -7.20
C MET A 99 -9.26 0.54 -5.71
N ALA A 100 -8.20 0.10 -5.00
CA ALA A 100 -7.97 0.50 -3.61
C ALA A 100 -7.78 2.02 -3.48
N GLY A 101 -7.04 2.65 -4.40
CA GLY A 101 -6.86 4.09 -4.44
C GLY A 101 -8.16 4.86 -4.67
N LEU A 102 -9.01 4.40 -5.59
CA LEU A 102 -10.34 4.99 -5.81
C LEU A 102 -11.23 4.84 -4.57
N GLY A 103 -11.17 3.68 -3.88
CA GLY A 103 -11.84 3.49 -2.59
C GLY A 103 -11.36 4.50 -1.54
N ALA A 104 -10.05 4.75 -1.46
CA ALA A 104 -9.49 5.76 -0.55
C ALA A 104 -9.97 7.18 -0.89
N ILE A 105 -10.01 7.54 -2.17
CA ILE A 105 -10.50 8.86 -2.61
C ILE A 105 -11.96 9.05 -2.21
N SER A 106 -12.79 8.01 -2.23
CA SER A 106 -14.20 8.11 -1.84
C SER A 106 -14.39 8.55 -0.38
N SER A 107 -13.37 8.35 0.49
CA SER A 107 -13.41 8.81 1.88
C SER A 107 -13.53 10.33 1.99
N PHE A 108 -13.04 11.10 1.01
CA PHE A 108 -13.19 12.56 0.99
C PHE A 108 -14.64 13.03 0.81
N CYS A 109 -15.54 12.14 0.41
CA CYS A 109 -16.98 12.44 0.36
C CYS A 109 -17.63 12.39 1.75
N LEU A 110 -16.92 11.91 2.79
CA LEU A 110 -17.42 11.85 4.16
C LEU A 110 -17.26 13.21 4.85
N PRO A 111 -18.29 13.72 5.56
CA PRO A 111 -18.15 14.94 6.34
C PRO A 111 -17.31 14.69 7.59
N PHE A 112 -16.15 15.33 7.68
CA PHE A 112 -15.23 15.22 8.82
C PHE A 112 -15.62 16.17 9.97
N SER A 113 -16.84 16.06 10.45
CA SER A 113 -17.36 16.92 11.53
C SER A 113 -17.12 16.36 12.94
N ASN A 114 -16.83 15.07 13.07
CA ASN A 114 -16.59 14.40 14.34
C ASN A 114 -15.62 13.19 14.18
N TRP A 115 -15.10 12.69 15.30
CA TRP A 115 -14.17 11.57 15.34
C TRP A 115 -14.73 10.28 14.74
N LYS A 116 -16.03 10.03 14.87
CA LYS A 116 -16.67 8.85 14.30
C LYS A 116 -16.54 8.82 12.77
N ASN A 117 -16.63 9.98 12.13
CA ASN A 117 -16.46 10.08 10.68
C ASN A 117 -15.01 9.83 10.26
N TYR A 118 -14.02 10.25 11.08
CA TYR A 118 -12.61 9.89 10.85
C TYR A 118 -12.37 8.39 10.96
N GLU A 119 -12.97 7.72 11.94
CA GLU A 119 -12.91 6.27 12.10
C GLU A 119 -13.52 5.54 10.90
N ILE A 120 -14.68 5.98 10.42
CA ILE A 120 -15.31 5.44 9.20
C ILE A 120 -14.42 5.69 7.98
N ALA A 121 -13.88 6.89 7.83
CA ALA A 121 -12.96 7.21 6.72
C ALA A 121 -11.73 6.27 6.72
N MET A 122 -11.20 5.96 7.90
CA MET A 122 -10.11 5.01 8.05
C MET A 122 -10.47 3.61 7.55
N LEU A 123 -11.68 3.11 7.89
CA LEU A 123 -12.17 1.83 7.36
C LEU A 123 -12.25 1.85 5.83
N VAL A 124 -12.82 2.91 5.26
CA VAL A 124 -12.98 3.07 3.81
C VAL A 124 -11.62 3.11 3.09
N ILE A 125 -10.59 3.69 3.71
CA ILE A 125 -9.25 3.79 3.15
C ILE A 125 -8.50 2.47 3.29
N TYR A 126 -8.33 1.98 4.53
CA TYR A 126 -7.39 0.90 4.81
C TYR A 126 -7.94 -0.50 4.53
N LEU A 127 -9.24 -0.71 4.58
CA LEU A 127 -9.84 -2.02 4.33
C LEU A 127 -9.59 -2.49 2.87
N PRO A 128 -9.86 -1.68 1.83
CA PRO A 128 -9.53 -2.04 0.46
C PRO A 128 -8.04 -2.32 0.26
N PHE A 129 -7.15 -1.49 0.84
CA PHE A 129 -5.71 -1.71 0.76
C PHE A 129 -5.27 -3.01 1.43
N SER A 130 -5.86 -3.36 2.57
CA SER A 130 -5.55 -4.60 3.29
C SER A 130 -5.98 -5.83 2.48
N PHE A 131 -7.17 -5.81 1.86
CA PHE A 131 -7.64 -6.90 1.01
C PHE A 131 -6.82 -7.03 -0.28
N VAL A 132 -6.48 -5.91 -0.91
CA VAL A 132 -5.62 -5.91 -2.10
C VAL A 132 -4.23 -6.45 -1.76
N SER A 133 -3.64 -6.01 -0.64
CA SER A 133 -2.37 -6.53 -0.14
C SER A 133 -2.44 -8.04 0.09
N LEU A 134 -3.50 -8.53 0.73
CA LEU A 134 -3.72 -9.96 0.95
C LEU A 134 -3.84 -10.74 -0.36
N ALA A 135 -4.66 -10.26 -1.29
CA ALA A 135 -4.86 -10.91 -2.59
C ALA A 135 -3.53 -11.02 -3.38
N ILE A 136 -2.74 -9.94 -3.39
CA ILE A 136 -1.44 -9.92 -4.05
C ILE A 136 -0.44 -10.84 -3.33
N ALA A 137 -0.40 -10.80 -2.00
CA ALA A 137 0.48 -11.64 -1.19
C ALA A 137 0.21 -13.14 -1.40
N LEU A 138 -1.06 -13.54 -1.47
CA LEU A 138 -1.48 -14.90 -1.78
C LEU A 138 -1.11 -15.29 -3.21
N HIS A 139 -1.32 -14.40 -4.19
CA HIS A 139 -0.98 -14.64 -5.58
C HIS A 139 0.55 -14.80 -5.78
N LEU A 140 1.35 -13.99 -5.10
CA LEU A 140 2.82 -14.03 -5.16
C LEU A 140 3.44 -15.07 -4.21
N ARG A 141 2.63 -15.73 -3.38
CA ARG A 141 3.05 -16.71 -2.37
C ARG A 141 4.11 -16.16 -1.40
N VAL A 142 3.89 -14.93 -0.89
CA VAL A 142 4.77 -14.28 0.08
C VAL A 142 4.13 -14.36 1.46
N SER A 143 4.52 -15.37 2.25
CA SER A 143 3.89 -15.69 3.55
C SER A 143 3.94 -14.53 4.55
N LEU A 144 5.07 -13.82 4.64
CA LEU A 144 5.18 -12.67 5.54
C LEU A 144 4.16 -11.58 5.19
N TRP A 145 3.99 -11.28 3.90
CA TRP A 145 3.01 -10.29 3.46
C TRP A 145 1.58 -10.74 3.68
N VAL A 146 1.28 -12.05 3.58
CA VAL A 146 -0.03 -12.61 3.96
C VAL A 146 -0.33 -12.33 5.43
N VAL A 147 0.62 -12.65 6.32
CA VAL A 147 0.45 -12.42 7.77
C VAL A 147 0.23 -10.95 8.09
N THR A 148 1.07 -10.06 7.55
CA THR A 148 0.93 -8.61 7.81
C THR A 148 -0.37 -8.03 7.23
N SER A 149 -0.87 -8.56 6.11
CA SER A 149 -2.16 -8.15 5.54
C SER A 149 -3.33 -8.60 6.40
N ILE A 150 -3.30 -9.83 6.93
CA ILE A 150 -4.33 -10.32 7.88
C ILE A 150 -4.32 -9.47 9.16
N MET A 151 -3.14 -9.17 9.72
CA MET A 151 -3.02 -8.26 10.86
C MET A 151 -3.58 -6.87 10.53
N GLY A 152 -3.32 -6.36 9.34
CA GLY A 152 -3.87 -5.10 8.84
C GLY A 152 -5.39 -5.09 8.80
N ILE A 153 -6.02 -6.18 8.32
CA ILE A 153 -7.47 -6.35 8.31
C ILE A 153 -8.02 -6.32 9.75
N VAL A 154 -7.46 -7.11 10.66
CA VAL A 154 -7.90 -7.18 12.06
C VAL A 154 -7.79 -5.81 12.74
N LEU A 155 -6.65 -5.12 12.58
CA LEU A 155 -6.45 -3.79 13.13
C LEU A 155 -7.39 -2.75 12.49
N THR A 156 -7.68 -2.84 11.21
CA THR A 156 -8.63 -1.92 10.57
C THR A 156 -10.03 -2.14 11.12
N TYR A 157 -10.47 -3.39 11.31
CA TYR A 157 -11.77 -3.68 11.93
C TYR A 157 -11.85 -3.31 13.41
N SER A 158 -10.72 -3.24 14.14
CA SER A 158 -10.72 -2.85 15.55
C SER A 158 -11.32 -1.47 15.80
N VAL A 159 -11.31 -0.59 14.78
CA VAL A 159 -11.93 0.74 14.82
C VAL A 159 -13.44 0.69 15.07
N LEU A 160 -14.11 -0.42 14.74
CA LEU A 160 -15.54 -0.61 15.02
C LEU A 160 -15.82 -0.90 16.49
N PHE A 161 -14.85 -1.44 17.22
CA PHE A 161 -15.00 -1.88 18.60
C PHE A 161 -14.35 -0.94 19.61
N PHE A 162 -13.31 -0.22 19.19
CA PHE A 162 -12.54 0.68 20.04
C PHE A 162 -12.57 2.09 19.47
N HIS A 163 -12.79 3.06 20.36
CA HIS A 163 -12.69 4.47 20.02
C HIS A 163 -11.25 4.94 20.19
N TYR A 164 -10.56 5.21 19.10
CA TYR A 164 -9.15 5.60 19.12
C TYR A 164 -8.95 7.11 19.36
N GLY A 165 -9.90 7.96 18.99
CA GLY A 165 -9.80 9.41 19.18
C GLY A 165 -8.47 9.97 18.66
N ILE A 166 -7.69 10.60 19.55
CA ILE A 166 -6.40 11.23 19.22
C ILE A 166 -5.35 10.20 18.74
N ALA A 167 -5.46 8.93 19.16
CA ALA A 167 -4.53 7.88 18.75
C ALA A 167 -4.78 7.32 17.34
N LEU A 168 -5.88 7.69 16.69
CA LEU A 168 -6.22 7.21 15.35
C LEU A 168 -5.11 7.43 14.30
N PRO A 169 -4.42 8.60 14.24
CA PRO A 169 -3.31 8.78 13.31
C PRO A 169 -2.12 7.84 13.54
N LEU A 170 -1.86 7.43 14.78
CA LEU A 170 -0.85 6.41 15.08
C LEU A 170 -1.25 5.04 14.57
N LEU A 171 -2.53 4.69 14.67
CA LEU A 171 -3.05 3.45 14.08
C LEU A 171 -2.86 3.45 12.56
N CYS A 172 -3.07 4.59 11.88
CA CYS A 172 -2.75 4.75 10.45
C CYS A 172 -1.27 4.46 10.16
N ALA A 173 -0.36 4.99 10.98
CA ALA A 173 1.07 4.74 10.83
C ALA A 173 1.43 3.26 11.03
N VAL A 174 0.85 2.59 12.03
CA VAL A 174 1.03 1.15 12.26
C VAL A 174 0.54 0.33 11.08
N LEU A 175 -0.65 0.65 10.54
CA LEU A 175 -1.19 -0.02 9.35
C LEU A 175 -0.30 0.19 8.13
N ALA A 176 0.25 1.40 7.93
CA ALA A 176 1.18 1.65 6.84
C ALA A 176 2.47 0.83 6.99
N CYS A 177 2.97 0.67 8.21
CA CYS A 177 4.11 -0.21 8.46
C CYS A 177 3.81 -1.66 8.10
N LEU A 178 2.67 -2.19 8.52
CA LEU A 178 2.30 -3.58 8.26
C LEU A 178 2.03 -3.87 6.78
N LEU A 179 1.26 -2.99 6.12
CA LEU A 179 0.79 -3.23 4.75
C LEU A 179 1.83 -2.89 3.68
N PHE A 180 2.72 -1.92 3.96
CA PHE A 180 3.64 -1.38 2.94
C PHE A 180 5.10 -1.47 3.36
N LEU A 181 5.48 -1.05 4.59
CA LEU A 181 6.87 -1.00 4.99
C LEU A 181 7.50 -2.40 5.08
N VAL A 182 6.86 -3.31 5.81
CA VAL A 182 7.38 -4.67 6.03
C VAL A 182 7.56 -5.42 4.69
N PRO A 183 6.53 -5.52 3.83
CA PRO A 183 6.71 -6.16 2.52
C PRO A 183 7.66 -5.38 1.61
N GLY A 184 7.66 -4.06 1.66
CA GLY A 184 8.57 -3.22 0.89
C GLY A 184 10.04 -3.48 1.21
N ILE A 185 10.40 -3.57 2.49
CA ILE A 185 11.76 -3.92 2.92
C ILE A 185 12.13 -5.33 2.46
N GLN A 186 11.22 -6.30 2.60
CA GLN A 186 11.46 -7.66 2.14
C GLN A 186 11.76 -7.72 0.64
N PHE A 187 10.95 -7.03 -0.17
CA PHE A 187 11.16 -6.98 -1.63
C PHE A 187 12.46 -6.27 -2.00
N TYR A 188 12.71 -5.11 -1.39
CA TYR A 188 13.92 -4.35 -1.67
C TYR A 188 15.20 -5.12 -1.31
N THR A 189 15.20 -5.84 -0.18
CA THR A 189 16.36 -6.66 0.22
C THR A 189 16.55 -7.86 -0.68
N ASN A 190 15.48 -8.51 -1.13
CA ASN A 190 15.55 -9.62 -2.08
C ASN A 190 16.09 -9.16 -3.44
N TYR A 191 15.62 -8.03 -3.95
CA TYR A 191 16.11 -7.43 -5.18
C TYR A 191 17.61 -7.12 -5.13
N LYS A 192 18.05 -6.51 -4.01
CA LYS A 192 19.46 -6.20 -3.82
C LYS A 192 20.35 -7.46 -3.80
N LYS A 193 19.90 -8.53 -3.14
CA LYS A 193 20.62 -9.83 -3.12
C LYS A 193 20.76 -10.42 -4.52
N GLN A 194 19.71 -10.37 -5.35
CA GLN A 194 19.75 -10.92 -6.72
C GLN A 194 20.75 -10.18 -7.62
N ARG A 195 20.89 -8.84 -7.46
CA ARG A 195 21.84 -8.01 -8.22
C ARG A 195 23.32 -8.29 -7.89
N HIS A 196 23.60 -8.75 -6.68
CA HIS A 196 24.99 -9.07 -6.26
C HIS A 196 25.43 -10.47 -6.69
N VAL A 197 24.54 -11.31 -7.19
CA VAL A 197 24.83 -12.70 -7.65
C VAL A 197 24.96 -12.77 -9.18
N GLN A 198 24.60 -11.71 -9.90
CA GLN A 198 24.84 -11.53 -11.34
C GLN A 198 26.12 -10.72 -11.59
#